data_f87c7516f2f2459307ac1c5efb3c5cb8
#
_entry.id   f87c7516f2f2459307ac1c5efb3c5cb8
#
_cell.length_a   1.000
_cell.length_b   1.000
_cell.length_c   1.000
_cell.angle_alpha   90.00
_cell.angle_beta   90.00
_cell.angle_gamma   90.00
#
_symmetry.space_group_name_H-M   'P 1'
#
loop_
_entity.id
_entity.type
_entity.pdbx_description
1 polymer ?
#
loop_
_entity_poly.entity_id
_entity_poly.type
_entity_poly.pdbx_seq_one_letter_code
_entity_poly.pdbx_strand_id
1 'polypeptide(L)'
;MPQTGRPYHTIYATMNSYFSQEVHMSQIRIITLALPLNMGSVNSYLIQNDTNFILVDTGFSKNRSQLDQQLAEAGCQPGDLRLVILTHGDFDHTGNAAYLRQKYGAKIAMHPDDWGMLEKADMFWNRKKGNALLRWLAPRLIGFGSAERCTPDIAAQDGYDLSEFGIDARVVSIPGHSKGSISVLTTEGELFCGDLIDNTKTPALNSIMDDPASGSASLEKLKQLSIKTVYPGHGKPFPMELLTNSK
;
A
#
# COMPACT_ATOMS: atom_id res chain seq x y z
N MET A 1 15.87 -41.36 70.80
CA MET A 1 14.96 -41.59 69.65
C MET A 1 14.76 -40.26 68.89
N PRO A 2 15.25 -40.13 67.71
CA PRO A 2 15.10 -38.86 66.91
C PRO A 2 13.90 -38.97 65.98
N GLN A 3 13.07 -37.97 66.00
CA GLN A 3 12.03 -37.77 65.00
C GLN A 3 12.54 -36.93 63.87
N THR A 4 12.53 -37.52 62.68
CA THR A 4 12.88 -36.88 61.40
C THR A 4 11.63 -36.23 60.84
N GLY A 5 11.56 -34.87 60.88
CA GLY A 5 10.62 -34.06 60.15
C GLY A 5 11.25 -33.61 58.84
N ARG A 6 10.75 -34.07 57.70
CA ARG A 6 11.09 -33.55 56.42
C ARG A 6 10.22 -32.31 56.15
N PRO A 7 10.79 -31.19 55.68
CA PRO A 7 9.98 -30.04 55.21
C PRO A 7 9.49 -30.32 53.78
N TYR A 8 8.19 -30.19 53.58
CA TYR A 8 7.57 -30.11 52.25
C TYR A 8 7.99 -28.80 51.60
N HIS A 9 8.93 -28.86 50.66
CA HIS A 9 9.21 -27.76 49.78
C HIS A 9 8.05 -27.55 48.81
N THR A 10 7.43 -26.43 48.98
CA THR A 10 6.38 -25.84 48.16
C THR A 10 6.82 -25.73 46.70
N ILE A 11 6.21 -26.51 45.83
CA ILE A 11 6.31 -26.33 44.36
C ILE A 11 5.25 -25.28 43.98
N TYR A 12 5.61 -24.03 44.10
CA TYR A 12 4.86 -22.91 43.51
C TYR A 12 5.84 -21.90 42.93
N ALA A 13 6.29 -22.14 41.72
CA ALA A 13 6.84 -21.09 40.86
C ALA A 13 7.25 -21.67 39.52
N THR A 14 6.32 -22.03 38.65
CA THR A 14 6.56 -22.11 37.20
C THR A 14 5.23 -22.23 36.44
N MET A 15 4.37 -21.24 36.54
CA MET A 15 3.25 -21.08 35.61
C MET A 15 2.85 -19.61 35.58
N ASN A 16 3.61 -18.79 34.87
CA ASN A 16 3.13 -17.51 34.32
C ASN A 16 4.19 -16.93 33.36
N SER A 17 4.36 -17.57 32.23
CA SER A 17 4.97 -16.96 31.06
C SER A 17 4.21 -17.39 29.81
N TYR A 18 2.89 -17.37 29.88
CA TYR A 18 2.13 -17.17 28.66
C TYR A 18 2.26 -15.68 28.34
N PHE A 19 3.22 -15.36 27.49
CA PHE A 19 3.25 -14.12 26.78
C PHE A 19 1.86 -13.92 26.16
N SER A 20 1.07 -13.03 26.72
CA SER A 20 0.03 -12.35 25.97
C SER A 20 0.79 -11.60 24.87
N GLN A 21 0.86 -12.14 23.66
CA GLN A 21 1.08 -11.33 22.49
C GLN A 21 -0.08 -10.34 22.49
N GLU A 22 0.17 -9.13 23.00
CA GLU A 22 -0.70 -8.01 22.71
C GLU A 22 -0.75 -7.94 21.18
N VAL A 23 -1.92 -8.23 20.62
CA VAL A 23 -2.16 -8.02 19.20
C VAL A 23 -2.10 -6.51 19.00
N HIS A 24 -0.93 -6.03 18.63
CA HIS A 24 -0.75 -4.63 18.27
C HIS A 24 -1.51 -4.41 16.97
N MET A 25 -2.69 -3.81 17.10
CA MET A 25 -3.48 -3.41 15.93
C MET A 25 -2.75 -2.28 15.22
N SER A 26 -2.35 -2.52 13.99
CA SER A 26 -1.74 -1.49 13.14
C SER A 26 -2.71 -0.31 13.00
N GLN A 27 -2.22 0.90 13.26
CA GLN A 27 -3.00 2.10 13.02
C GLN A 27 -2.89 2.50 11.54
N ILE A 28 -4.04 2.68 10.89
CA ILE A 28 -4.10 3.14 9.49
C ILE A 28 -4.51 4.60 9.48
N ARG A 29 -3.66 5.46 8.91
CA ARG A 29 -3.99 6.85 8.61
C ARG A 29 -4.20 7.01 7.11
N ILE A 30 -5.36 7.56 6.74
CA ILE A 30 -5.68 7.90 5.36
C ILE A 30 -5.16 9.30 5.07
N ILE A 31 -4.29 9.44 4.08
CA ILE A 31 -3.73 10.70 3.60
C ILE A 31 -4.35 10.99 2.23
N THR A 32 -5.36 11.86 2.19
CA THR A 32 -6.04 12.23 0.96
C THR A 32 -5.39 13.48 0.36
N LEU A 33 -4.91 13.37 -0.86
CA LEU A 33 -4.16 14.40 -1.57
C LEU A 33 -4.94 14.86 -2.81
N ALA A 34 -5.14 16.17 -2.96
CA ALA A 34 -5.88 16.73 -4.09
C ALA A 34 -5.10 16.57 -5.40
N LEU A 35 -5.79 16.18 -6.46
CA LEU A 35 -5.23 16.16 -7.82
C LEU A 35 -5.38 17.53 -8.51
N PRO A 36 -4.46 17.86 -9.43
CA PRO A 36 -4.54 19.12 -10.18
C PRO A 36 -5.81 19.20 -11.04
N LEU A 37 -6.18 20.40 -11.45
CA LEU A 37 -7.29 20.67 -12.38
C LEU A 37 -8.66 20.11 -11.93
N ASN A 38 -8.88 20.01 -10.62
CA ASN A 38 -10.11 19.42 -10.02
C ASN A 38 -10.38 17.98 -10.47
N MET A 39 -9.34 17.19 -10.74
CA MET A 39 -9.46 15.77 -11.11
C MET A 39 -9.78 14.86 -9.92
N GLY A 40 -10.18 15.43 -8.78
CA GLY A 40 -10.50 14.69 -7.57
C GLY A 40 -9.31 14.60 -6.60
N SER A 41 -9.17 13.46 -5.95
CA SER A 41 -8.11 13.19 -4.97
C SER A 41 -7.62 11.75 -5.10
N VAL A 42 -6.39 11.52 -4.65
CA VAL A 42 -5.77 10.21 -4.49
C VAL A 42 -5.47 9.96 -3.02
N ASN A 43 -5.54 8.73 -2.57
CA ASN A 43 -5.21 8.32 -1.22
C ASN A 43 -3.84 7.65 -1.15
N SER A 44 -3.09 8.01 -0.13
CA SER A 44 -1.96 7.25 0.38
C SER A 44 -2.34 6.71 1.76
N TYR A 45 -1.86 5.54 2.14
CA TYR A 45 -2.21 4.90 3.40
C TYR A 45 -0.97 4.68 4.24
N LEU A 46 -0.88 5.41 5.35
CA LEU A 46 0.19 5.25 6.32
C LEU A 46 -0.23 4.22 7.37
N ILE A 47 0.50 3.12 7.42
CA ILE A 47 0.30 2.03 8.37
C ILE A 47 1.41 2.14 9.40
N GLN A 48 1.02 2.30 10.66
CA GLN A 48 1.93 2.37 11.79
C GLN A 48 1.87 1.06 12.58
N ASN A 49 3.03 0.48 12.86
CA ASN A 49 3.21 -0.61 13.81
C ASN A 49 4.37 -0.25 14.75
N ASP A 50 4.08 -0.12 16.04
CA ASP A 50 5.02 0.36 17.06
C ASP A 50 5.72 1.68 16.64
N THR A 51 7.01 1.61 16.34
CA THR A 51 7.83 2.74 15.90
C THR A 51 8.09 2.78 14.40
N ASN A 52 7.61 1.78 13.65
CA ASN A 52 7.84 1.67 12.21
C ASN A 52 6.63 2.11 11.41
N PHE A 53 6.89 2.64 10.22
CA PHE A 53 5.85 3.07 9.29
C PHE A 53 6.04 2.41 7.93
N ILE A 54 4.91 2.09 7.31
CA ILE A 54 4.81 1.65 5.93
C ILE A 54 3.83 2.58 5.22
N LEU A 55 4.15 2.97 4.00
CA LEU A 55 3.27 3.80 3.20
C LEU A 55 2.85 3.05 1.94
N VAL A 56 1.55 2.93 1.71
CA VAL A 56 1.00 2.44 0.44
C VAL A 56 0.64 3.64 -0.42
N ASP A 57 1.28 3.74 -1.57
CA ASP A 57 1.25 4.86 -2.51
C ASP A 57 1.73 6.19 -1.93
N THR A 58 2.10 7.13 -2.79
CA THR A 58 2.82 8.34 -2.36
C THR A 58 2.19 9.64 -2.83
N GLY A 59 1.06 9.56 -3.53
CA GLY A 59 0.44 10.73 -4.10
C GLY A 59 1.25 11.37 -5.25
N PHE A 60 0.77 12.49 -5.68
CA PHE A 60 1.34 13.30 -6.76
C PHE A 60 2.51 14.16 -6.26
N SER A 61 3.57 14.33 -7.06
CA SER A 61 4.80 15.06 -6.68
C SER A 61 4.55 16.49 -6.16
N LYS A 62 3.56 17.18 -6.68
CA LYS A 62 3.20 18.53 -6.22
C LYS A 62 2.57 18.55 -4.81
N ASN A 63 2.09 17.44 -4.32
CA ASN A 63 1.54 17.30 -2.97
C ASN A 63 2.61 16.97 -1.91
N ARG A 64 3.90 16.98 -2.27
CA ARG A 64 5.03 16.60 -1.41
C ARG A 64 5.00 17.24 -0.03
N SER A 65 4.80 18.55 0.02
CA SER A 65 4.75 19.28 1.30
C SER A 65 3.58 18.86 2.19
N GLN A 66 2.42 18.55 1.58
CA GLN A 66 1.26 18.05 2.30
C GLN A 66 1.50 16.63 2.82
N LEU A 67 2.09 15.75 1.99
CA LEU A 67 2.47 14.40 2.40
C LEU A 67 3.47 14.45 3.57
N ASP A 68 4.52 15.26 3.47
CA ASP A 68 5.50 15.45 4.54
C ASP A 68 4.86 15.91 5.85
N GLN A 69 3.97 16.86 5.78
CA GLN A 69 3.24 17.35 6.95
C GLN A 69 2.45 16.22 7.60
N GLN A 70 1.73 15.41 6.80
CA GLN A 70 0.94 14.30 7.33
C GLN A 70 1.81 13.20 7.96
N LEU A 71 2.98 12.91 7.39
CA LEU A 71 3.96 11.99 7.97
C LEU A 71 4.50 12.53 9.31
N ALA A 72 4.86 13.80 9.36
CA ALA A 72 5.35 14.46 10.59
C ALA A 72 4.27 14.50 11.69
N GLU A 73 3.01 14.79 11.35
CA GLU A 73 1.87 14.78 12.27
C GLU A 73 1.57 13.36 12.81
N ALA A 74 1.92 12.31 12.06
CA ALA A 74 1.87 10.93 12.53
C ALA A 74 3.07 10.54 13.41
N GLY A 75 4.06 11.44 13.57
CA GLY A 75 5.29 11.15 14.29
C GLY A 75 6.36 10.42 13.50
N CYS A 76 6.15 10.20 12.20
CA CYS A 76 7.11 9.52 11.33
C CYS A 76 8.32 10.42 11.06
N GLN A 77 9.49 10.02 11.54
CA GLN A 77 10.75 10.71 11.35
C GLN A 77 11.61 10.03 10.27
N PRO A 78 12.65 10.71 9.74
CA PRO A 78 13.63 10.05 8.89
C PRO A 78 14.23 8.82 9.57
N GLY A 79 14.12 7.66 8.88
CA GLY A 79 14.52 6.35 9.39
C GLY A 79 13.37 5.48 9.91
N ASP A 80 12.21 6.06 10.24
CA ASP A 80 11.04 5.31 10.72
C ASP A 80 10.19 4.74 9.58
N LEU A 81 10.15 5.42 8.42
CA LEU A 81 9.46 4.91 7.21
C LEU A 81 10.32 3.81 6.58
N ARG A 82 9.94 2.57 6.86
CA ARG A 82 10.73 1.39 6.45
C ARG A 82 10.47 1.00 5.00
N LEU A 83 9.24 1.16 4.54
CA LEU A 83 8.81 0.69 3.24
C LEU A 83 7.78 1.64 2.64
N VAL A 84 7.91 1.87 1.34
CA VAL A 84 6.89 2.43 0.46
C VAL A 84 6.49 1.33 -0.52
N ILE A 85 5.22 0.97 -0.56
CA ILE A 85 4.67 0.01 -1.50
C ILE A 85 3.89 0.78 -2.55
N LEU A 86 4.28 0.64 -3.81
CA LEU A 86 3.60 1.25 -4.94
C LEU A 86 2.66 0.23 -5.56
N THR A 87 1.37 0.53 -5.55
CA THR A 87 0.34 -0.39 -6.07
C THR A 87 0.44 -0.53 -7.59
N HIS A 88 0.86 0.52 -8.29
CA HIS A 88 1.10 0.56 -9.74
C HIS A 88 1.92 1.79 -10.14
N GLY A 89 2.16 2.00 -11.44
CA GLY A 89 3.11 2.98 -11.94
C GLY A 89 2.59 4.36 -12.28
N ASP A 90 1.34 4.72 -11.97
CA ASP A 90 0.78 6.01 -12.33
C ASP A 90 1.35 7.14 -11.45
N PHE A 91 1.45 8.33 -12.04
CA PHE A 91 2.16 9.48 -11.46
C PHE A 91 1.57 9.97 -10.13
N ASP A 92 0.27 9.78 -9.93
CA ASP A 92 -0.43 10.17 -8.70
C ASP A 92 -0.32 9.12 -7.58
N HIS A 93 0.29 7.99 -7.86
CA HIS A 93 0.65 6.97 -6.87
C HIS A 93 2.15 6.94 -6.58
N THR A 94 2.98 7.28 -7.58
CA THR A 94 4.45 7.14 -7.48
C THR A 94 5.20 8.45 -7.28
N GLY A 95 4.52 9.60 -7.36
CA GLY A 95 5.12 10.92 -7.52
C GLY A 95 6.11 11.36 -6.43
N ASN A 96 6.08 10.75 -5.25
CA ASN A 96 7.01 11.07 -4.16
C ASN A 96 7.93 9.92 -3.76
N ALA A 97 7.94 8.79 -4.48
CA ALA A 97 8.74 7.62 -4.10
C ALA A 97 10.25 7.92 -4.00
N ALA A 98 10.83 8.56 -5.02
CA ALA A 98 12.24 8.96 -5.03
C ALA A 98 12.58 9.90 -3.86
N TYR A 99 11.72 10.86 -3.59
CA TYR A 99 11.86 11.80 -2.47
C TYR A 99 11.81 11.10 -1.11
N LEU A 100 10.85 10.21 -0.90
CA LEU A 100 10.71 9.48 0.36
C LEU A 100 11.90 8.55 0.62
N ARG A 101 12.42 7.90 -0.43
CA ARG A 101 13.68 7.16 -0.33
C ARG A 101 14.82 8.06 0.15
N GLN A 102 14.99 9.23 -0.47
CA GLN A 102 16.08 10.12 -0.15
C GLN A 102 15.96 10.71 1.25
N LYS A 103 14.76 11.15 1.64
CA LYS A 103 14.54 11.83 2.92
C LYS A 103 14.40 10.87 4.10
N TYR A 104 13.65 9.80 3.93
CA TYR A 104 13.31 8.89 5.03
C TYR A 104 14.16 7.61 5.04
N GLY A 105 14.90 7.32 3.98
CA GLY A 105 15.66 6.07 3.84
C GLY A 105 14.78 4.86 3.53
N ALA A 106 13.52 5.08 3.11
CA ALA A 106 12.56 4.03 2.83
C ALA A 106 12.96 3.14 1.66
N LYS A 107 12.77 1.83 1.76
CA LYS A 107 12.82 0.94 0.61
C LYS A 107 11.58 1.11 -0.25
N ILE A 108 11.70 0.94 -1.56
CA ILE A 108 10.59 1.03 -2.51
C ILE A 108 10.28 -0.37 -3.04
N ALA A 109 9.05 -0.83 -2.81
CA ALA A 109 8.53 -2.09 -3.33
C ALA A 109 7.51 -1.82 -4.45
N MET A 110 7.60 -2.55 -5.54
CA MET A 110 6.71 -2.43 -6.69
C MET A 110 6.76 -3.69 -7.53
N HIS A 111 5.69 -4.01 -8.25
CA HIS A 111 5.69 -5.15 -9.17
C HIS A 111 6.63 -4.91 -10.37
N PRO A 112 7.45 -5.91 -10.79
CA PRO A 112 8.43 -5.73 -11.87
C PRO A 112 7.83 -5.30 -13.21
N ASP A 113 6.60 -5.68 -13.51
CA ASP A 113 5.93 -5.30 -14.77
C ASP A 113 5.67 -3.79 -14.90
N ASP A 114 5.67 -3.04 -13.78
CA ASP A 114 5.49 -1.59 -13.78
C ASP A 114 6.77 -0.80 -13.43
N TRP A 115 7.89 -1.46 -13.12
CA TRP A 115 9.15 -0.79 -12.77
C TRP A 115 9.57 0.27 -13.75
N GLY A 116 9.48 -0.03 -15.05
CA GLY A 116 9.88 0.92 -16.08
C GLY A 116 9.04 2.21 -16.12
N MET A 117 7.82 2.21 -15.55
CA MET A 117 7.04 3.43 -15.40
C MET A 117 7.72 4.38 -14.40
N LEU A 118 8.21 3.86 -13.27
CA LEU A 118 8.93 4.64 -12.26
C LEU A 118 10.36 4.98 -12.70
N GLU A 119 11.10 4.03 -13.25
CA GLU A 119 12.49 4.24 -13.69
C GLU A 119 12.60 5.28 -14.79
N LYS A 120 11.62 5.35 -15.68
CA LYS A 120 11.61 6.29 -16.81
C LYS A 120 10.77 7.53 -16.57
N ALA A 121 10.02 7.56 -15.45
CA ALA A 121 8.95 8.54 -15.21
C ALA A 121 8.00 8.63 -16.41
N ASP A 122 7.54 7.47 -16.89
CA ASP A 122 6.63 7.34 -18.04
C ASP A 122 5.51 6.34 -17.70
N MET A 123 4.37 6.83 -17.21
CA MET A 123 3.21 6.01 -16.88
C MET A 123 2.64 5.21 -18.05
N PHE A 124 3.09 5.49 -19.28
CA PHE A 124 2.70 4.75 -20.49
C PHE A 124 3.74 3.73 -20.95
N TRP A 125 4.80 3.51 -20.17
CA TRP A 125 5.98 2.75 -20.60
C TRP A 125 5.65 1.38 -21.21
N ASN A 126 4.78 0.58 -20.61
CA ASN A 126 4.38 -0.74 -21.12
C ASN A 126 2.90 -0.80 -21.55
N ARG A 127 2.21 0.34 -21.62
CA ARG A 127 0.81 0.44 -22.05
C ARG A 127 0.70 0.48 -23.57
N LYS A 128 -0.19 -0.33 -24.12
CA LYS A 128 -0.43 -0.42 -25.57
C LYS A 128 -1.16 0.81 -26.14
N LYS A 129 -1.89 1.54 -25.29
CA LYS A 129 -2.71 2.69 -25.67
C LYS A 129 -2.05 3.98 -25.23
N GLY A 130 -1.84 4.92 -26.15
CA GLY A 130 -1.33 6.25 -25.85
C GLY A 130 -0.97 6.99 -27.12
N ASN A 131 -1.49 8.22 -27.27
CA ASN A 131 -1.06 9.12 -28.34
C ASN A 131 0.36 9.59 -28.01
N ALA A 132 1.29 9.52 -28.97
CA ALA A 132 2.67 9.94 -28.81
C ALA A 132 2.79 11.40 -28.34
N LEU A 133 1.89 12.29 -28.80
CA LEU A 133 1.83 13.67 -28.34
C LEU A 133 1.44 13.77 -26.86
N LEU A 134 0.48 12.97 -26.41
CA LEU A 134 0.07 12.92 -24.99
C LEU A 134 1.22 12.40 -24.12
N ARG A 135 1.91 11.35 -24.52
CA ARG A 135 3.09 10.82 -23.82
C ARG A 135 4.21 11.84 -23.70
N TRP A 136 4.38 12.70 -24.71
CA TRP A 136 5.39 13.75 -24.69
C TRP A 136 4.99 14.96 -23.83
N LEU A 137 3.69 15.32 -23.84
CA LEU A 137 3.16 16.48 -23.11
C LEU A 137 2.86 16.15 -21.64
N ALA A 138 2.30 14.97 -21.32
CA ALA A 138 1.81 14.62 -20.00
C ALA A 138 2.87 14.81 -18.90
N PRO A 139 4.12 14.31 -19.00
CA PRO A 139 5.12 14.51 -17.96
C PRO A 139 5.41 15.99 -17.65
N ARG A 140 5.35 16.85 -18.67
CA ARG A 140 5.58 18.30 -18.51
C ARG A 140 4.42 19.01 -17.83
N LEU A 141 3.19 18.60 -18.15
CA LEU A 141 1.97 19.18 -17.58
C LEU A 141 1.72 18.74 -16.15
N ILE A 142 1.97 17.46 -15.87
CA ILE A 142 1.72 16.87 -14.56
C ILE A 142 2.95 16.92 -13.62
N GLY A 143 4.13 17.37 -14.10
CA GLY A 143 5.33 17.49 -13.25
C GLY A 143 5.89 16.15 -12.79
N PHE A 144 5.73 15.10 -13.60
CA PHE A 144 6.34 13.80 -13.41
C PHE A 144 7.54 13.72 -14.35
N GLY A 145 8.74 13.84 -13.83
CA GLY A 145 9.96 13.99 -14.63
C GLY A 145 11.17 13.27 -14.05
N SER A 146 12.35 13.74 -14.42
CA SER A 146 13.61 13.09 -14.02
C SER A 146 13.85 13.08 -12.51
N ALA A 147 13.28 14.03 -11.76
CA ALA A 147 13.44 14.12 -10.31
C ALA A 147 12.63 13.04 -9.55
N GLU A 148 11.60 12.50 -10.19
CA GLU A 148 10.74 11.46 -9.62
C GLU A 148 11.22 10.04 -9.98
N ARG A 149 12.27 9.90 -10.80
CA ARG A 149 12.80 8.59 -11.18
C ARG A 149 13.47 7.88 -10.02
N CYS A 150 13.13 6.65 -9.81
CA CYS A 150 13.92 5.74 -8.99
C CYS A 150 13.71 4.28 -9.43
N THR A 151 14.69 3.43 -9.12
CA THR A 151 14.57 1.98 -9.33
C THR A 151 14.01 1.37 -8.05
N PRO A 152 12.93 0.61 -8.09
CA PRO A 152 12.44 -0.12 -6.92
C PRO A 152 13.52 -1.03 -6.32
N ASP A 153 13.50 -1.22 -4.99
CA ASP A 153 14.44 -2.08 -4.28
C ASP A 153 13.92 -3.51 -4.19
N ILE A 154 12.60 -3.68 -4.22
CA ILE A 154 11.91 -4.94 -3.94
C ILE A 154 10.94 -5.27 -5.06
N ALA A 155 11.08 -6.49 -5.60
CA ALA A 155 10.15 -7.07 -6.55
C ALA A 155 8.91 -7.62 -5.82
N ALA A 156 7.91 -6.77 -5.62
CA ALA A 156 6.67 -7.12 -4.92
C ALA A 156 5.74 -7.92 -5.84
N GLN A 157 5.89 -9.24 -5.84
CA GLN A 157 5.06 -10.17 -6.61
C GLN A 157 3.96 -10.80 -5.75
N ASP A 158 3.05 -11.55 -6.38
CA ASP A 158 1.96 -12.25 -5.68
C ASP A 158 2.50 -13.13 -4.54
N GLY A 159 1.92 -12.98 -3.35
CA GLY A 159 2.32 -13.72 -2.15
C GLY A 159 3.55 -13.17 -1.41
N TYR A 160 4.18 -12.06 -1.87
CA TYR A 160 5.31 -11.48 -1.15
C TYR A 160 4.89 -11.10 0.28
N ASP A 161 5.63 -11.62 1.26
CA ASP A 161 5.37 -11.43 2.70
C ASP A 161 5.97 -10.10 3.18
N LEU A 162 5.19 -9.31 3.90
CA LEU A 162 5.57 -8.00 4.41
C LEU A 162 5.93 -8.00 5.90
N SER A 163 5.96 -9.17 6.55
CA SER A 163 6.24 -9.31 7.98
C SER A 163 7.62 -8.79 8.38
N GLU A 164 8.62 -8.86 7.50
CA GLU A 164 9.94 -8.27 7.73
C GLU A 164 9.92 -6.75 7.96
N PHE A 165 8.85 -6.08 7.49
CA PHE A 165 8.64 -4.64 7.70
C PHE A 165 7.73 -4.33 8.89
N GLY A 166 7.29 -5.36 9.61
CA GLY A 166 6.51 -5.23 10.84
C GLY A 166 5.00 -5.20 10.62
N ILE A 167 4.48 -5.62 9.47
CA ILE A 167 3.04 -5.80 9.26
C ILE A 167 2.72 -7.23 8.83
N ASP A 168 1.69 -7.81 9.42
CA ASP A 168 1.16 -9.12 9.02
C ASP A 168 0.29 -8.95 7.77
N ALA A 169 0.95 -8.84 6.62
CA ALA A 169 0.31 -8.61 5.34
C ALA A 169 1.09 -9.26 4.20
N ARG A 170 0.42 -9.44 3.09
CA ARG A 170 1.04 -9.95 1.85
C ARG A 170 0.59 -9.16 0.64
N VAL A 171 1.41 -9.21 -0.39
CA VAL A 171 1.07 -8.68 -1.71
C VAL A 171 0.11 -9.64 -2.41
N VAL A 172 -0.89 -9.10 -3.09
CA VAL A 172 -1.79 -9.83 -3.99
C VAL A 172 -1.75 -9.16 -5.36
N SER A 173 -1.33 -9.89 -6.40
CA SER A 173 -1.36 -9.36 -7.77
C SER A 173 -2.78 -9.25 -8.29
N ILE A 174 -3.12 -8.07 -8.81
CA ILE A 174 -4.43 -7.68 -9.29
C ILE A 174 -4.34 -6.94 -10.64
N PRO A 175 -3.78 -7.57 -11.69
CA PRO A 175 -3.65 -6.93 -12.99
C PRO A 175 -4.99 -6.50 -13.56
N GLY A 176 -4.98 -5.43 -14.36
CA GLY A 176 -6.16 -4.88 -15.03
C GLY A 176 -6.02 -3.39 -15.28
N HIS A 177 -5.89 -2.58 -14.22
CA HIS A 177 -5.61 -1.15 -14.35
C HIS A 177 -4.25 -0.92 -15.00
N SER A 178 -3.22 -1.59 -14.49
CA SER A 178 -1.94 -1.80 -15.17
C SER A 178 -1.57 -3.29 -15.14
N LYS A 179 -0.53 -3.67 -15.87
CA LYS A 179 -0.03 -5.04 -15.90
C LYS A 179 0.60 -5.45 -14.55
N GLY A 180 1.29 -4.51 -13.90
CA GLY A 180 1.93 -4.69 -12.61
C GLY A 180 1.10 -4.22 -11.42
N SER A 181 -0.22 -4.03 -11.55
CA SER A 181 -1.07 -3.66 -10.42
C SER A 181 -1.05 -4.73 -9.33
N ILE A 182 -0.78 -4.28 -8.10
CA ILE A 182 -0.82 -5.09 -6.88
C ILE A 182 -1.68 -4.45 -5.81
N SER A 183 -2.09 -5.25 -4.85
CA SER A 183 -2.71 -4.82 -3.61
C SER A 183 -1.92 -5.33 -2.40
N VAL A 184 -2.16 -4.73 -1.25
CA VAL A 184 -1.69 -5.22 0.05
C VAL A 184 -2.89 -5.74 0.82
N LEU A 185 -2.84 -6.98 1.29
CA LEU A 185 -3.88 -7.60 2.11
C LEU A 185 -3.30 -7.96 3.48
N THR A 186 -3.85 -7.36 4.53
CA THR A 186 -3.48 -7.68 5.90
C THR A 186 -4.19 -8.95 6.39
N THR A 187 -3.67 -9.57 7.43
CA THR A 187 -4.32 -10.70 8.11
C THR A 187 -5.64 -10.29 8.77
N GLU A 188 -5.80 -9.00 9.09
CA GLU A 188 -7.02 -8.42 9.64
C GLU A 188 -8.15 -8.27 8.60
N GLY A 189 -7.83 -8.44 7.31
CA GLY A 189 -8.78 -8.35 6.20
C GLY A 189 -8.90 -6.95 5.60
N GLU A 190 -7.88 -6.13 5.73
CA GLU A 190 -7.78 -4.80 5.10
C GLU A 190 -7.07 -4.91 3.76
N LEU A 191 -7.70 -4.45 2.71
CA LEU A 191 -7.18 -4.51 1.34
C LEU A 191 -6.90 -3.10 0.81
N PHE A 192 -5.64 -2.78 0.55
CA PHE A 192 -5.23 -1.57 -0.16
C PHE A 192 -5.08 -1.91 -1.65
N CYS A 193 -6.05 -1.53 -2.48
CA CYS A 193 -6.19 -2.08 -3.83
C CYS A 193 -5.76 -1.14 -4.96
N GLY A 194 -5.14 0.01 -4.64
CA GLY A 194 -4.81 1.00 -5.66
C GLY A 194 -6.03 1.30 -6.55
N ASP A 195 -5.83 1.25 -7.85
CA ASP A 195 -6.82 1.64 -8.85
C ASP A 195 -7.56 0.50 -9.54
N LEU A 196 -7.53 -0.71 -8.97
CA LEU A 196 -8.41 -1.77 -9.48
C LEU A 196 -9.88 -1.43 -9.21
N ILE A 197 -10.17 -0.90 -8.02
CA ILE A 197 -11.51 -0.54 -7.56
C ILE A 197 -11.46 0.91 -7.09
N ASP A 198 -12.44 1.70 -7.47
CA ASP A 198 -12.65 3.03 -6.93
C ASP A 198 -13.97 3.16 -6.17
N ASN A 199 -14.08 4.20 -5.31
CA ASN A 199 -15.29 4.57 -4.61
C ASN A 199 -15.49 6.09 -4.63
N THR A 200 -15.41 6.65 -5.83
CA THR A 200 -15.63 8.10 -6.03
C THR A 200 -17.12 8.45 -6.00
N LYS A 201 -17.99 7.52 -6.34
CA LYS A 201 -19.45 7.62 -6.25
C LYS A 201 -20.04 6.39 -5.54
N THR A 202 -19.81 5.23 -6.09
CA THR A 202 -20.18 3.92 -5.54
C THR A 202 -19.04 2.95 -5.82
N PRO A 203 -18.79 1.96 -4.93
CA PRO A 203 -17.74 0.98 -5.14
C PRO A 203 -17.92 0.22 -6.47
N ALA A 204 -16.92 0.30 -7.34
CA ALA A 204 -16.94 -0.37 -8.64
C ALA A 204 -15.53 -0.62 -9.17
N LEU A 205 -15.39 -1.54 -10.14
CA LEU A 205 -14.18 -1.61 -10.94
C LEU A 205 -13.91 -0.25 -11.59
N ASN A 206 -12.66 0.20 -11.53
CA ASN A 206 -12.25 1.44 -12.16
C ASN A 206 -12.50 1.35 -13.68
N SER A 207 -13.05 2.43 -14.25
CA SER A 207 -13.33 2.49 -15.68
C SER A 207 -12.07 2.69 -16.54
N ILE A 208 -10.97 3.15 -15.92
CA ILE A 208 -9.68 3.35 -16.58
C ILE A 208 -8.85 2.08 -16.37
N MET A 209 -8.84 1.20 -17.36
CA MET A 209 -8.09 -0.05 -17.32
C MET A 209 -7.39 -0.33 -18.63
N ASP A 210 -6.16 -0.87 -18.52
CA ASP A 210 -5.40 -1.38 -19.67
C ASP A 210 -5.98 -2.69 -20.21
N ASP A 211 -6.47 -3.54 -19.29
CA ASP A 211 -7.10 -4.83 -19.58
C ASP A 211 -8.33 -5.07 -18.68
N PRO A 212 -9.54 -4.71 -19.15
CA PRO A 212 -10.78 -4.93 -18.39
C PRO A 212 -11.07 -6.39 -18.07
N ALA A 213 -10.64 -7.33 -18.91
CA ALA A 213 -10.85 -8.77 -18.66
C ALA A 213 -10.00 -9.24 -17.49
N SER A 214 -8.72 -8.86 -17.45
CA SER A 214 -7.85 -9.11 -16.30
C SER A 214 -8.35 -8.42 -15.04
N GLY A 215 -8.86 -7.19 -15.15
CA GLY A 215 -9.45 -6.46 -14.02
C GLY A 215 -10.66 -7.19 -13.42
N SER A 216 -11.55 -7.69 -14.26
CA SER A 216 -12.69 -8.51 -13.82
C SER A 216 -12.24 -9.80 -13.14
N ALA A 217 -11.26 -10.50 -13.71
CA ALA A 217 -10.69 -11.71 -13.11
C ALA A 217 -10.02 -11.41 -11.75
N SER A 218 -9.32 -10.28 -11.64
CA SER A 218 -8.71 -9.81 -10.39
C SER A 218 -9.77 -9.54 -9.32
N LEU A 219 -10.89 -8.90 -9.66
CA LEU A 219 -12.00 -8.70 -8.74
C LEU A 219 -12.58 -10.04 -8.25
N GLU A 220 -12.82 -10.99 -9.17
CA GLU A 220 -13.31 -12.32 -8.77
C GLU A 220 -12.32 -13.08 -7.88
N LYS A 221 -11.00 -12.94 -8.13
CA LYS A 221 -9.95 -13.45 -7.22
C LYS A 221 -10.10 -12.83 -5.83
N LEU A 222 -10.26 -11.50 -5.73
CA LEU A 222 -10.40 -10.81 -4.45
C LEU A 222 -11.65 -11.25 -3.68
N LYS A 223 -12.76 -11.51 -4.35
CA LYS A 223 -14.01 -12.00 -3.72
C LYS A 223 -13.84 -13.36 -3.02
N GLN A 224 -12.82 -14.13 -3.36
CA GLN A 224 -12.52 -15.42 -2.72
C GLN A 224 -11.63 -15.28 -1.47
N LEU A 225 -11.14 -14.08 -1.16
CA LEU A 225 -10.28 -13.82 -0.03
C LEU A 225 -11.07 -13.26 1.15
N SER A 226 -10.54 -13.44 2.37
CA SER A 226 -11.14 -12.91 3.60
C SER A 226 -10.88 -11.41 3.74
N ILE A 227 -11.57 -10.61 2.94
CA ILE A 227 -11.45 -9.15 2.94
C ILE A 227 -12.65 -8.56 3.70
N LYS A 228 -12.40 -7.66 4.64
CA LYS A 228 -13.42 -6.91 5.38
C LYS A 228 -13.61 -5.52 4.79
N THR A 229 -12.50 -4.78 4.68
CA THR A 229 -12.49 -3.37 4.26
C THR A 229 -11.58 -3.18 3.06
N VAL A 230 -12.07 -2.46 2.06
CA VAL A 230 -11.30 -2.06 0.87
C VAL A 230 -10.90 -0.60 0.99
N TYR A 231 -9.63 -0.32 0.78
CA TYR A 231 -8.98 0.98 0.78
C TYR A 231 -8.53 1.30 -0.65
N PRO A 232 -9.35 2.02 -1.44
CA PRO A 232 -9.06 2.30 -2.85
C PRO A 232 -8.10 3.47 -3.04
N GLY A 233 -7.42 3.54 -4.18
CA GLY A 233 -6.62 4.70 -4.57
C GLY A 233 -7.46 5.98 -4.66
N HIS A 234 -8.71 5.87 -5.12
CA HIS A 234 -9.63 6.99 -5.25
C HIS A 234 -10.95 6.75 -4.54
N GLY A 235 -11.41 7.75 -3.76
CA GLY A 235 -12.65 7.69 -3.00
C GLY A 235 -12.48 7.20 -1.56
N LYS A 236 -13.58 6.87 -0.89
CA LYS A 236 -13.57 6.49 0.54
C LYS A 236 -13.40 4.97 0.71
N PRO A 237 -12.76 4.50 1.79
CA PRO A 237 -12.82 3.09 2.17
C PRO A 237 -14.24 2.59 2.33
N PHE A 238 -14.46 1.30 2.08
CA PHE A 238 -15.78 0.69 2.10
C PHE A 238 -15.70 -0.81 2.44
N PRO A 239 -16.78 -1.41 2.98
CA PRO A 239 -16.85 -2.85 3.25
C PRO A 239 -16.86 -3.65 1.94
N MET A 240 -16.09 -4.75 1.87
CA MET A 240 -16.00 -5.64 0.70
C MET A 240 -17.36 -6.21 0.28
N GLU A 241 -18.28 -6.38 1.22
CA GLU A 241 -19.64 -6.87 0.96
C GLU A 241 -20.43 -6.05 -0.05
N LEU A 242 -20.13 -4.76 -0.22
CA LEU A 242 -20.76 -3.91 -1.22
C LEU A 242 -20.46 -4.32 -2.66
N LEU A 243 -19.32 -5.03 -2.89
CA LEU A 243 -18.98 -5.58 -4.21
C LEU A 243 -19.45 -7.01 -4.40
N THR A 244 -19.71 -7.75 -3.32
CA THR A 244 -20.17 -9.14 -3.39
C THR A 244 -21.67 -9.24 -3.50
N ASN A 245 -22.41 -8.27 -2.96
CA ASN A 245 -23.89 -8.24 -2.93
C ASN A 245 -24.52 -7.46 -4.09
N SER A 246 -23.73 -6.86 -4.97
CA SER A 246 -24.23 -6.21 -6.19
C SER A 246 -24.66 -7.29 -7.19
N LYS A 247 -25.99 -7.51 -7.32
CA LYS A 247 -26.62 -8.39 -8.31
C LYS A 247 -26.63 -7.74 -9.69
#